data_67c20f0a51cfb0b140cf398554b0d6eb
#
_entry.id   67c20f0a51cfb0b140cf398554b0d6eb
#
_cell.length_a   1.000
_cell.length_b   1.000
_cell.length_c   1.000
_cell.angle_alpha   90.00
_cell.angle_beta   90.00
_cell.angle_gamma   90.00
#
_symmetry.space_group_name_H-M   'P 1'
#
loop_
_entity.id
_entity.type
_entity.pdbx_description
1 polymer ?
#
loop_
_entity_poly.entity_id
_entity_poly.type
_entity_poly.pdbx_seq_one_letter_code
_entity_poly.pdbx_strand_id
1 'polypeptide(L)'
;GIMITASHNPKEYNGFKMLKKSGNNIEVIKGIDLQSIVEAGNFKNDITKGLIAQKDIWQDYINHILSFVNLDKIKPFKIAVDASNGVAGLAVAKIGNKLPAKIFLLNYEPDGAFPNHSPNPLLPGSTDQVKKEIEKENADFGFIFDGDADRIFLVDENGWLVKADIVLLLLAKYFLQKNQGSTIAYNAICSKTVPELIKKWGGKTIRTKVGFVNVREGLLKNNGIMGGELSGHYCFRDNYYLDSGMIGFLILLQIISQEHKKVSEIVQEMSLYAKSSEINFEIVNKEEVLNKIKEKYADGKQDYLDGITVEYKSWWFNVRASQTEPLLRLTIEADTRDLLEEKQKELKSFINN
;
A
#
# COMPACT_ATOMS: atom_id res chain seq x y z
N GLY A 1 -22.58 3.58 0.29
CA GLY A 1 -21.74 4.71 -0.10
C GLY A 1 -21.09 4.45 -1.45
N ILE A 2 -20.97 5.52 -2.23
CA ILE A 2 -20.28 5.48 -3.54
C ILE A 2 -19.26 6.60 -3.54
N MET A 3 -17.99 6.29 -3.83
CA MET A 3 -16.92 7.24 -4.06
C MET A 3 -16.57 7.22 -5.54
N ILE A 4 -16.52 8.40 -6.16
CA ILE A 4 -16.08 8.56 -7.55
C ILE A 4 -14.57 8.73 -7.53
N THR A 5 -13.83 7.77 -8.09
CA THR A 5 -12.36 7.79 -8.13
C THR A 5 -11.82 6.82 -9.18
N ALA A 6 -10.77 7.24 -9.87
CA ALA A 6 -9.92 6.36 -10.67
C ALA A 6 -8.62 6.00 -9.95
N SER A 7 -8.52 6.28 -8.62
CA SER A 7 -7.34 6.05 -7.77
C SER A 7 -6.10 6.77 -8.34
N HIS A 8 -5.14 6.02 -8.83
CA HIS A 8 -3.86 6.49 -9.38
C HIS A 8 -3.77 6.37 -10.91
N ASN A 9 -4.89 6.09 -11.56
CA ASN A 9 -4.92 6.01 -13.03
C ASN A 9 -4.78 7.39 -13.68
N PRO A 10 -4.33 7.44 -14.95
CA PRO A 10 -4.29 8.69 -15.72
C PRO A 10 -5.66 9.38 -15.82
N LYS A 11 -5.63 10.66 -16.16
CA LYS A 11 -6.80 11.58 -16.19
C LYS A 11 -7.98 11.11 -17.06
N GLU A 12 -7.72 10.23 -18.03
CA GLU A 12 -8.73 9.69 -18.94
C GLU A 12 -9.63 8.63 -18.27
N TYR A 13 -9.23 8.14 -17.10
CA TYR A 13 -9.95 7.11 -16.36
C TYR A 13 -10.88 7.70 -15.31
N ASN A 14 -11.99 7.02 -15.08
CA ASN A 14 -12.88 7.27 -13.96
C ASN A 14 -13.43 5.94 -13.43
N GLY A 15 -13.98 5.94 -12.21
CA GLY A 15 -14.48 4.73 -11.60
C GLY A 15 -15.28 4.98 -10.34
N PHE A 16 -15.73 3.88 -9.74
CA PHE A 16 -16.51 3.90 -8.52
C PHE A 16 -15.99 2.88 -7.52
N LYS A 17 -15.73 3.32 -6.28
CA LYS A 17 -15.58 2.43 -5.13
C LYS A 17 -16.90 2.42 -4.37
N MET A 18 -17.49 1.25 -4.18
CA MET A 18 -18.84 1.12 -3.62
C MET A 18 -18.82 0.31 -2.34
N LEU A 19 -19.48 0.81 -1.32
CA LEU A 19 -19.58 0.20 0.00
C LEU A 19 -21.04 0.07 0.43
N LYS A 20 -21.35 -1.02 1.09
CA LYS A 20 -22.67 -1.29 1.66
C LYS A 20 -22.55 -1.60 3.14
N LYS A 21 -23.43 -1.04 3.97
CA LYS A 21 -23.51 -1.42 5.38
C LYS A 21 -24.09 -2.82 5.49
N SER A 22 -23.42 -3.68 6.26
CA SER A 22 -23.83 -5.06 6.54
C SER A 22 -23.72 -5.32 8.04
N GLY A 23 -24.81 -5.11 8.79
CA GLY A 23 -24.81 -5.14 10.24
C GLY A 23 -23.90 -4.05 10.81
N ASN A 24 -22.91 -4.45 11.61
CA ASN A 24 -21.88 -3.57 12.17
C ASN A 24 -20.64 -3.45 11.27
N ASN A 25 -20.61 -4.13 10.12
CA ASN A 25 -19.49 -4.13 9.19
C ASN A 25 -19.84 -3.36 7.92
N ILE A 26 -18.79 -3.12 7.12
CA ILE A 26 -18.88 -2.57 5.78
C ILE A 26 -18.50 -3.67 4.79
N GLU A 27 -19.34 -3.87 3.77
CA GLU A 27 -19.11 -4.76 2.65
C GLU A 27 -18.66 -3.96 1.43
N VAL A 28 -17.58 -4.40 0.77
CA VAL A 28 -17.12 -3.83 -0.50
C VAL A 28 -17.89 -4.49 -1.63
N ILE A 29 -18.55 -3.70 -2.45
CA ILE A 29 -19.24 -4.17 -3.65
C ILE A 29 -18.23 -4.25 -4.78
N LYS A 30 -18.01 -5.44 -5.33
CA LYS A 30 -17.06 -5.67 -6.42
C LYS A 30 -17.73 -5.40 -7.77
N GLY A 31 -16.96 -4.96 -8.76
CA GLY A 31 -17.49 -4.74 -10.13
C GLY A 31 -18.12 -6.00 -10.73
N ILE A 32 -17.56 -7.16 -10.46
CA ILE A 32 -18.11 -8.45 -10.91
C ILE A 32 -19.52 -8.73 -10.35
N ASP A 33 -19.81 -8.26 -9.13
CA ASP A 33 -21.12 -8.44 -8.49
C ASP A 33 -22.21 -7.61 -9.21
N LEU A 34 -21.80 -6.54 -9.88
CA LEU A 34 -22.70 -5.66 -10.63
C LEU A 34 -22.84 -6.03 -12.10
N GLN A 35 -21.89 -6.77 -12.63
CA GLN A 35 -21.82 -7.09 -14.07
C GLN A 35 -23.11 -7.71 -14.57
N SER A 36 -23.61 -8.75 -13.88
CA SER A 36 -24.85 -9.44 -14.26
C SER A 36 -26.09 -8.53 -14.20
N ILE A 37 -26.10 -7.58 -13.27
CA ILE A 37 -27.20 -6.61 -13.14
C ILE A 37 -27.18 -5.63 -14.32
N VAL A 38 -26.00 -5.15 -14.69
CA VAL A 38 -25.80 -4.23 -15.81
C VAL A 38 -26.12 -4.92 -17.15
N GLU A 39 -25.62 -6.15 -17.34
CA GLU A 39 -25.87 -6.97 -18.55
C GLU A 39 -27.36 -7.30 -18.73
N ALA A 40 -28.07 -7.56 -17.63
CA ALA A 40 -29.51 -7.82 -17.69
C ALA A 40 -30.36 -6.61 -18.11
N GLY A 41 -29.85 -5.39 -17.91
CA GLY A 41 -30.49 -4.14 -18.35
C GLY A 41 -31.85 -3.83 -17.71
N ASN A 42 -32.31 -4.62 -16.74
CA ASN A 42 -33.62 -4.51 -16.10
C ASN A 42 -33.65 -3.41 -15.03
N PHE A 43 -33.42 -2.16 -15.45
CA PHE A 43 -33.49 -1.02 -14.54
C PHE A 43 -34.93 -0.53 -14.40
N LYS A 44 -35.40 -0.39 -13.16
CA LYS A 44 -36.67 0.26 -12.88
C LYS A 44 -36.51 1.78 -13.08
N ASN A 45 -37.24 2.34 -14.01
CA ASN A 45 -37.37 3.79 -14.13
C ASN A 45 -38.35 4.27 -13.05
N ASP A 46 -37.81 4.76 -11.94
CA ASP A 46 -38.64 5.39 -10.91
C ASP A 46 -38.90 6.84 -11.33
N ILE A 47 -40.18 7.24 -11.40
CA ILE A 47 -40.59 8.57 -11.80
C ILE A 47 -40.36 9.58 -10.67
N THR A 48 -40.26 9.08 -9.43
CA THR A 48 -40.03 9.91 -8.24
C THR A 48 -38.56 10.21 -8.07
N LYS A 49 -38.16 11.45 -8.24
CA LYS A 49 -36.77 11.88 -7.97
C LYS A 49 -36.48 11.89 -6.47
N GLY A 50 -35.32 11.37 -6.06
CA GLY A 50 -34.85 11.47 -4.71
C GLY A 50 -34.50 12.92 -4.30
N LEU A 51 -34.38 13.14 -3.00
CA LEU A 51 -33.90 14.40 -2.44
C LEU A 51 -32.36 14.42 -2.43
N ILE A 52 -31.80 15.60 -2.72
CA ILE A 52 -30.33 15.82 -2.60
C ILE A 52 -30.12 16.69 -1.37
N ALA A 53 -29.25 16.23 -0.46
CA ALA A 53 -28.78 16.98 0.69
C ALA A 53 -27.24 16.96 0.74
N GLN A 54 -26.65 18.08 1.14
CA GLN A 54 -25.21 18.18 1.37
C GLN A 54 -24.93 18.06 2.87
N LYS A 55 -23.85 17.38 3.23
CA LYS A 55 -23.36 17.27 4.60
C LYS A 55 -21.86 17.51 4.62
N ASP A 56 -21.41 18.47 5.43
CA ASP A 56 -19.98 18.59 5.75
C ASP A 56 -19.59 17.50 6.75
N ILE A 57 -18.61 16.69 6.38
CA ILE A 57 -18.09 15.59 7.21
C ILE A 57 -16.65 15.83 7.69
N TRP A 58 -16.07 17.00 7.41
CA TRP A 58 -14.64 17.24 7.69
C TRP A 58 -14.30 17.10 9.16
N GLN A 59 -15.12 17.63 10.06
CA GLN A 59 -14.81 17.55 11.48
C GLN A 59 -14.85 16.11 12.01
N ASP A 60 -15.85 15.32 11.56
CA ASP A 60 -16.00 13.92 11.92
C ASP A 60 -14.81 13.11 11.39
N TYR A 61 -14.41 13.36 10.14
CA TYR A 61 -13.26 12.72 9.49
C TYR A 61 -11.94 13.05 10.21
N ILE A 62 -11.69 14.33 10.51
CA ILE A 62 -10.49 14.77 11.21
C ILE A 62 -10.42 14.14 12.60
N ASN A 63 -11.52 14.15 13.35
CA ASN A 63 -11.57 13.53 14.67
C ASN A 63 -11.28 12.03 14.59
N HIS A 64 -11.83 11.35 13.58
CA HIS A 64 -11.59 9.92 13.35
C HIS A 64 -10.11 9.64 13.09
N ILE A 65 -9.48 10.28 12.10
CA ILE A 65 -8.07 10.00 11.78
C ILE A 65 -7.11 10.38 12.91
N LEU A 66 -7.37 11.47 13.63
CA LEU A 66 -6.57 11.87 14.78
C LEU A 66 -6.72 10.93 16.00
N SER A 67 -7.83 10.19 16.10
CA SER A 67 -8.03 9.21 17.19
C SER A 67 -7.03 8.05 17.18
N PHE A 68 -6.35 7.82 16.04
CA PHE A 68 -5.35 6.76 15.91
C PHE A 68 -4.02 7.09 16.59
N VAL A 69 -3.73 8.37 16.84
CA VAL A 69 -2.44 8.82 17.36
C VAL A 69 -2.57 9.68 18.62
N ASN A 70 -1.47 9.81 19.34
CA ASN A 70 -1.32 10.83 20.37
C ASN A 70 -0.37 11.92 19.83
N LEU A 71 -0.90 13.10 19.57
CA LEU A 71 -0.15 14.22 18.99
C LEU A 71 1.03 14.67 19.86
N ASP A 72 0.93 14.58 21.18
CA ASP A 72 2.00 14.93 22.13
C ASP A 72 3.24 14.01 21.99
N LYS A 73 3.09 12.86 21.33
CA LYS A 73 4.19 11.91 21.04
C LYS A 73 4.84 12.13 19.68
N ILE A 74 4.38 13.09 18.90
CA ILE A 74 4.95 13.44 17.61
C ILE A 74 5.97 14.56 17.80
N LYS A 75 7.19 14.35 17.29
CA LYS A 75 8.25 15.37 17.32
C LYS A 75 7.97 16.50 16.33
N PRO A 76 8.58 17.69 16.55
CA PRO A 76 8.46 18.82 15.63
C PRO A 76 9.35 18.63 14.39
N PHE A 77 9.03 17.64 13.58
CA PHE A 77 9.72 17.37 12.32
C PHE A 77 9.52 18.46 11.28
N LYS A 78 10.49 18.57 10.36
CA LYS A 78 10.32 19.22 9.06
C LYS A 78 10.02 18.11 8.05
N ILE A 79 8.89 18.15 7.38
CA ILE A 79 8.49 17.10 6.44
C ILE A 79 8.04 17.71 5.10
N ALA A 80 8.46 17.10 4.00
CA ALA A 80 7.90 17.36 2.68
C ALA A 80 6.72 16.42 2.45
N VAL A 81 5.59 16.94 2.00
CA VAL A 81 4.38 16.12 1.72
C VAL A 81 3.88 16.43 0.33
N ASP A 82 3.87 15.45 -0.54
CA ASP A 82 3.34 15.59 -1.89
C ASP A 82 1.95 14.92 -1.98
N ALA A 83 0.96 15.72 -2.34
CA ALA A 83 -0.42 15.26 -2.49
C ALA A 83 -0.75 14.83 -3.93
N SER A 84 0.22 14.82 -4.85
CA SER A 84 0.08 14.39 -6.26
C SER A 84 -1.07 15.06 -7.02
N ASN A 85 -1.40 16.32 -6.70
CA ASN A 85 -2.61 16.99 -7.17
C ASN A 85 -3.92 16.22 -6.89
N GLY A 86 -3.88 15.33 -5.91
CA GLY A 86 -5.01 14.54 -5.44
C GLY A 86 -5.68 15.13 -4.20
N VAL A 87 -6.59 14.36 -3.60
CA VAL A 87 -7.42 14.85 -2.48
C VAL A 87 -6.69 14.89 -1.13
N ALA A 88 -5.51 14.28 -1.01
CA ALA A 88 -4.71 14.30 0.23
C ALA A 88 -4.39 15.74 0.68
N GLY A 89 -4.14 16.64 -0.27
CA GLY A 89 -3.82 18.04 0.02
C GLY A 89 -4.87 18.75 0.87
N LEU A 90 -6.15 18.47 0.60
CA LEU A 90 -7.27 19.04 1.36
C LEU A 90 -7.26 18.59 2.83
N ALA A 91 -6.96 17.31 3.07
CA ALA A 91 -6.90 16.76 4.42
C ALA A 91 -5.66 17.25 5.17
N VAL A 92 -4.48 17.20 4.54
CA VAL A 92 -3.22 17.67 5.13
C VAL A 92 -3.29 19.13 5.49
N ALA A 93 -3.86 19.99 4.62
CA ALA A 93 -4.04 21.42 4.91
C ALA A 93 -4.92 21.66 6.16
N LYS A 94 -5.95 20.85 6.36
CA LYS A 94 -6.87 20.99 7.52
C LYS A 94 -6.27 20.49 8.84
N ILE A 95 -5.38 19.48 8.80
CA ILE A 95 -4.75 18.95 10.02
C ILE A 95 -3.39 19.55 10.31
N GLY A 96 -2.75 20.20 9.34
CA GLY A 96 -1.37 20.70 9.44
C GLY A 96 -1.13 21.58 10.68
N ASN A 97 -2.05 22.48 10.97
CA ASN A 97 -1.95 23.36 12.15
C ASN A 97 -2.15 22.62 13.51
N LYS A 98 -2.60 21.36 13.49
CA LYS A 98 -2.77 20.51 14.69
C LYS A 98 -1.54 19.65 14.95
N LEU A 99 -0.68 19.48 13.93
CA LEU A 99 0.53 18.66 14.03
C LEU A 99 1.70 19.52 14.54
N PRO A 100 2.56 18.99 15.42
CA PRO A 100 3.76 19.68 15.86
C PRO A 100 4.88 19.64 14.79
N ALA A 101 4.54 19.42 13.54
CA ALA A 101 5.48 19.30 12.42
C ALA A 101 5.37 20.52 11.48
N LYS A 102 6.50 20.97 10.95
CA LYS A 102 6.53 21.94 9.84
C LYS A 102 6.37 21.18 8.53
N ILE A 103 5.27 21.40 7.84
CA ILE A 103 4.91 20.71 6.59
C ILE A 103 5.20 21.61 5.40
N PHE A 104 6.01 21.11 4.46
CA PHE A 104 6.20 21.69 3.13
C PHE A 104 5.30 20.93 2.16
N LEU A 105 4.12 21.49 1.88
CA LEU A 105 3.06 20.82 1.13
C LEU A 105 3.18 21.13 -0.36
N LEU A 106 3.34 20.08 -1.15
CA LEU A 106 3.48 20.09 -2.61
C LEU A 106 2.21 19.58 -3.28
N ASN A 107 1.92 20.09 -4.48
CA ASN A 107 0.84 19.60 -5.35
C ASN A 107 -0.48 19.40 -4.60
N TYR A 108 -0.80 20.35 -3.71
CA TYR A 108 -1.89 20.19 -2.73
C TYR A 108 -3.27 20.55 -3.27
N GLU A 109 -3.34 21.30 -4.35
CA GLU A 109 -4.61 21.62 -5.01
C GLU A 109 -5.02 20.45 -5.88
N PRO A 110 -6.24 19.89 -5.67
CA PRO A 110 -6.73 18.82 -6.53
C PRO A 110 -6.89 19.29 -7.97
N ASP A 111 -6.22 18.59 -8.89
CA ASP A 111 -6.33 18.81 -10.32
C ASP A 111 -6.35 17.48 -11.06
N GLY A 112 -7.49 17.11 -11.62
CA GLY A 112 -7.64 15.84 -12.35
C GLY A 112 -6.80 15.73 -13.62
N ALA A 113 -6.11 16.79 -14.06
CA ALA A 113 -5.15 16.74 -15.15
C ALA A 113 -3.76 16.23 -14.69
N PHE A 114 -3.48 16.23 -13.39
CA PHE A 114 -2.20 15.84 -12.79
C PHE A 114 -0.98 16.53 -13.44
N PRO A 115 -0.92 17.87 -13.43
CA PRO A 115 0.02 18.63 -14.27
C PRO A 115 1.48 18.48 -13.85
N ASN A 116 1.75 18.05 -12.61
CA ASN A 116 3.10 18.01 -12.06
C ASN A 116 3.81 16.67 -12.22
N HIS A 117 3.10 15.57 -11.97
CA HIS A 117 3.55 14.19 -12.18
C HIS A 117 2.36 13.25 -12.12
N SER A 118 2.57 11.98 -12.47
CA SER A 118 1.54 10.94 -12.35
C SER A 118 1.04 10.81 -10.90
N PRO A 119 -0.28 10.61 -10.68
CA PRO A 119 -0.82 10.34 -9.34
C PRO A 119 -0.44 8.95 -8.81
N ASN A 120 0.39 8.18 -9.52
CA ASN A 120 0.95 6.92 -9.07
C ASN A 120 2.37 7.11 -8.53
N PRO A 121 2.60 7.07 -7.20
CA PRO A 121 3.91 7.29 -6.59
C PRO A 121 4.98 6.26 -6.98
N LEU A 122 4.59 5.11 -7.52
CA LEU A 122 5.52 4.05 -7.93
C LEU A 122 6.08 4.23 -9.34
N LEU A 123 5.56 5.19 -10.10
CA LEU A 123 6.10 5.47 -11.44
C LEU A 123 7.39 6.30 -11.36
N PRO A 124 8.33 6.08 -12.29
CA PRO A 124 9.54 6.89 -12.37
C PRO A 124 9.23 8.39 -12.45
N GLY A 125 9.96 9.19 -11.69
CA GLY A 125 9.81 10.64 -11.64
C GLY A 125 8.74 11.16 -10.66
N SER A 126 7.81 10.32 -10.17
CA SER A 126 6.76 10.78 -9.25
C SER A 126 7.30 11.27 -7.90
N THR A 127 8.48 10.81 -7.48
CA THR A 127 9.11 11.23 -6.20
C THR A 127 10.10 12.37 -6.35
N ASP A 128 10.37 12.86 -7.56
CA ASP A 128 11.44 13.85 -7.80
C ASP A 128 11.18 15.19 -7.11
N GLN A 129 9.93 15.63 -7.05
CA GLN A 129 9.60 16.91 -6.41
C GLN A 129 9.71 16.83 -4.89
N VAL A 130 9.21 15.76 -4.26
CA VAL A 130 9.36 15.58 -2.82
C VAL A 130 10.82 15.43 -2.42
N LYS A 131 11.63 14.74 -3.23
CA LYS A 131 13.09 14.63 -3.02
C LYS A 131 13.76 16.01 -3.06
N LYS A 132 13.49 16.82 -4.08
CA LYS A 132 14.03 18.20 -4.20
C LYS A 132 13.62 19.08 -3.01
N GLU A 133 12.39 18.94 -2.54
CA GLU A 133 11.92 19.73 -1.41
C GLU A 133 12.56 19.28 -0.09
N ILE A 134 12.79 17.97 0.11
CA ILE A 134 13.57 17.44 1.25
C ILE A 134 14.96 18.09 1.27
N GLU A 135 15.66 18.07 0.15
CA GLU A 135 17.00 18.62 0.01
C GLU A 135 17.02 20.15 0.25
N LYS A 136 16.12 20.89 -0.38
CA LYS A 136 16.02 22.35 -0.30
C LYS A 136 15.74 22.84 1.12
N GLU A 137 14.83 22.20 1.82
CA GLU A 137 14.34 22.63 3.14
C GLU A 137 15.07 21.94 4.31
N ASN A 138 16.02 21.06 4.01
CA ASN A 138 16.64 20.14 4.98
C ASN A 138 15.56 19.46 5.83
N ALA A 139 14.58 18.85 5.15
CA ALA A 139 13.51 18.13 5.81
C ALA A 139 14.01 16.79 6.36
N ASP A 140 13.44 16.38 7.48
CA ASP A 140 13.81 15.12 8.15
C ASP A 140 13.44 13.89 7.32
N PHE A 141 12.36 13.98 6.53
CA PHE A 141 11.86 12.97 5.58
C PHE A 141 10.67 13.54 4.79
N GLY A 142 10.09 12.73 3.93
CA GLY A 142 8.91 13.14 3.16
C GLY A 142 7.87 12.03 3.00
N PHE A 143 6.72 12.43 2.47
CA PHE A 143 5.62 11.55 2.10
C PHE A 143 5.09 11.89 0.73
N ILE A 144 4.55 10.89 0.05
CA ILE A 144 3.79 11.08 -1.18
C ILE A 144 2.52 10.21 -1.13
N PHE A 145 1.39 10.82 -1.47
CA PHE A 145 0.10 10.16 -1.58
C PHE A 145 -0.24 9.88 -3.04
N ASP A 146 -1.13 8.94 -3.28
CA ASP A 146 -1.76 8.77 -4.58
C ASP A 146 -3.00 9.70 -4.75
N GLY A 147 -3.68 9.61 -5.89
CA GLY A 147 -4.73 10.56 -6.28
C GLY A 147 -5.93 10.61 -5.32
N ASP A 148 -6.37 9.48 -4.76
CA ASP A 148 -7.50 9.42 -3.83
C ASP A 148 -7.09 9.21 -2.36
N ALA A 149 -5.78 9.27 -2.07
CA ALA A 149 -5.20 9.28 -0.73
C ALA A 149 -5.47 7.99 0.10
N ASP A 150 -5.77 6.89 -0.55
CA ASP A 150 -5.87 5.60 0.14
C ASP A 150 -4.50 4.92 0.32
N ARG A 151 -3.46 5.42 -0.38
CA ARG A 151 -2.07 4.99 -0.28
C ARG A 151 -1.18 6.07 0.30
N ILE A 152 -0.14 5.61 1.00
CA ILE A 152 0.93 6.47 1.54
C ILE A 152 2.28 5.83 1.31
N PHE A 153 3.23 6.62 0.87
CA PHE A 153 4.62 6.23 0.68
C PHE A 153 5.52 7.17 1.47
N LEU A 154 6.53 6.59 2.11
CA LEU A 154 7.54 7.30 2.90
C LEU A 154 8.78 7.52 2.03
N VAL A 155 9.37 8.69 2.14
CA VAL A 155 10.64 9.06 1.49
C VAL A 155 11.63 9.44 2.59
N ASP A 156 12.82 8.84 2.60
CA ASP A 156 13.82 9.12 3.62
C ASP A 156 14.48 10.50 3.43
N GLU A 157 15.32 10.90 4.35
CA GLU A 157 16.04 12.19 4.34
C GLU A 157 17.03 12.34 3.17
N ASN A 158 17.36 11.24 2.47
CA ASN A 158 18.19 11.25 1.27
C ASN A 158 17.36 11.32 -0.02
N GLY A 159 16.02 11.38 0.11
CA GLY A 159 15.10 11.40 -1.02
C GLY A 159 14.85 10.02 -1.66
N TRP A 160 15.14 8.93 -0.94
CA TRP A 160 14.86 7.58 -1.42
C TRP A 160 13.49 7.10 -0.95
N LEU A 161 12.75 6.53 -1.89
CA LEU A 161 11.47 5.90 -1.58
C LEU A 161 11.67 4.66 -0.71
N VAL A 162 11.07 4.65 0.48
CA VAL A 162 11.09 3.51 1.40
C VAL A 162 10.20 2.40 0.86
N LYS A 163 10.71 1.18 0.85
CA LYS A 163 9.91 0.01 0.41
C LYS A 163 8.67 -0.15 1.27
N ALA A 164 7.53 -0.42 0.63
CA ALA A 164 6.24 -0.50 1.32
C ALA A 164 6.14 -1.62 2.36
N ASP A 165 6.93 -2.68 2.25
CA ASP A 165 7.04 -3.71 3.30
C ASP A 165 7.76 -3.20 4.56
N ILE A 166 8.70 -2.26 4.44
CA ILE A 166 9.29 -1.58 5.61
C ILE A 166 8.29 -0.62 6.25
N VAL A 167 7.53 0.12 5.43
CA VAL A 167 6.42 0.96 5.94
C VAL A 167 5.38 0.11 6.67
N LEU A 168 5.01 -1.06 6.12
CA LEU A 168 4.14 -2.03 6.78
C LEU A 168 4.70 -2.46 8.15
N LEU A 169 6.01 -2.71 8.25
CA LEU A 169 6.68 -3.07 9.51
C LEU A 169 6.62 -1.94 10.54
N LEU A 170 6.84 -0.69 10.14
CA LEU A 170 6.71 0.46 11.03
C LEU A 170 5.28 0.58 11.59
N LEU A 171 4.28 0.49 10.72
CA LEU A 171 2.87 0.51 11.13
C LEU A 171 2.53 -0.68 12.04
N ALA A 172 2.99 -1.89 11.69
CA ALA A 172 2.79 -3.09 12.51
C ALA A 172 3.42 -2.95 13.89
N LYS A 173 4.65 -2.41 13.98
CA LYS A 173 5.36 -2.16 15.24
C LYS A 173 4.55 -1.23 16.15
N TYR A 174 3.99 -0.15 15.59
CA TYR A 174 3.13 0.77 16.33
C TYR A 174 1.92 0.06 16.97
N PHE A 175 1.22 -0.78 16.20
CA PHE A 175 0.06 -1.50 16.72
C PHE A 175 0.44 -2.59 17.74
N LEU A 176 1.54 -3.30 17.51
CA LEU A 176 2.00 -4.37 18.40
C LEU A 176 2.53 -3.84 19.73
N GLN A 177 3.08 -2.62 19.77
CA GLN A 177 3.45 -1.96 21.04
C GLN A 177 2.24 -1.73 21.95
N LYS A 178 1.05 -1.50 21.38
CA LYS A 178 -0.19 -1.25 22.12
C LYS A 178 -1.03 -2.51 22.35
N ASN A 179 -0.93 -3.47 21.44
CA ASN A 179 -1.80 -4.64 21.35
C ASN A 179 -0.96 -5.89 21.05
N GLN A 180 -0.19 -6.35 22.04
CA GLN A 180 0.64 -7.56 21.91
C GLN A 180 -0.21 -8.77 21.51
N GLY A 181 0.35 -9.67 20.70
CA GLY A 181 -0.34 -10.86 20.21
C GLY A 181 -1.32 -10.62 19.06
N SER A 182 -1.47 -9.37 18.61
CA SER A 182 -2.35 -9.05 17.49
C SER A 182 -1.88 -9.65 16.18
N THR A 183 -2.83 -9.86 15.27
CA THR A 183 -2.59 -10.40 13.95
C THR A 183 -2.43 -9.31 12.92
N ILE A 184 -1.36 -9.40 12.12
CA ILE A 184 -1.03 -8.50 11.00
C ILE A 184 -1.16 -9.29 9.69
N ALA A 185 -1.87 -8.73 8.72
CA ALA A 185 -1.98 -9.32 7.38
C ALA A 185 -0.95 -8.68 6.42
N TYR A 186 -0.38 -9.52 5.54
CA TYR A 186 0.54 -9.08 4.50
C TYR A 186 0.36 -9.93 3.24
N ASN A 187 0.69 -9.39 2.07
CA ASN A 187 0.51 -10.14 0.82
C ASN A 187 1.69 -11.08 0.50
N ALA A 188 1.43 -12.01 -0.41
CA ALA A 188 2.32 -13.12 -0.77
C ALA A 188 3.72 -12.70 -1.25
N ILE A 189 3.86 -11.47 -1.75
CA ILE A 189 5.10 -10.94 -2.31
C ILE A 189 5.86 -9.98 -1.38
N CYS A 190 5.40 -9.78 -0.13
CA CYS A 190 6.18 -9.06 0.87
C CYS A 190 7.46 -9.83 1.24
N SER A 191 8.48 -9.10 1.68
CA SER A 191 9.72 -9.65 2.18
C SER A 191 9.50 -10.64 3.34
N LYS A 192 10.34 -11.67 3.45
CA LYS A 192 10.42 -12.55 4.64
C LYS A 192 10.68 -11.78 5.92
N THR A 193 11.32 -10.64 5.84
CA THR A 193 11.49 -9.73 6.99
C THR A 193 10.16 -9.43 7.68
N VAL A 194 9.06 -9.30 6.91
CA VAL A 194 7.74 -8.95 7.46
C VAL A 194 7.25 -9.97 8.50
N PRO A 195 7.05 -11.26 8.17
CA PRO A 195 6.61 -12.23 9.16
C PRO A 195 7.64 -12.48 10.27
N GLU A 196 8.93 -12.37 9.99
CA GLU A 196 10.00 -12.60 10.97
C GLU A 196 10.00 -11.52 12.06
N LEU A 197 10.01 -10.23 11.67
CA LEU A 197 10.01 -9.14 12.64
C LEU A 197 8.69 -9.05 13.40
N ILE A 198 7.53 -9.25 12.73
CA ILE A 198 6.24 -9.27 13.41
C ILE A 198 6.21 -10.35 14.50
N LYS A 199 6.69 -11.56 14.21
CA LYS A 199 6.78 -12.64 15.19
C LYS A 199 7.76 -12.31 16.32
N LYS A 200 8.93 -11.73 15.98
CA LYS A 200 9.92 -11.26 16.97
C LYS A 200 9.32 -10.22 17.92
N TRP A 201 8.40 -9.38 17.46
CA TRP A 201 7.69 -8.39 18.29
C TRP A 201 6.45 -8.96 18.99
N GLY A 202 6.25 -10.29 18.95
CA GLY A 202 5.15 -10.97 19.64
C GLY A 202 3.82 -10.93 18.90
N GLY A 203 3.80 -10.53 17.64
CA GLY A 203 2.61 -10.53 16.77
C GLY A 203 2.39 -11.88 16.07
N LYS A 204 1.20 -12.01 15.49
CA LYS A 204 0.81 -13.12 14.59
C LYS A 204 0.72 -12.59 13.17
N THR A 205 0.87 -13.48 12.18
CA THR A 205 0.86 -13.09 10.77
C THR A 205 -0.14 -13.89 9.97
N ILE A 206 -0.76 -13.24 8.98
CA ILE A 206 -1.58 -13.86 7.94
C ILE A 206 -1.01 -13.47 6.60
N ARG A 207 -0.63 -14.45 5.80
CA ARG A 207 -0.23 -14.26 4.40
C ARG A 207 -1.44 -14.38 3.50
N THR A 208 -1.67 -13.41 2.63
CA THR A 208 -2.81 -13.33 1.71
C THR A 208 -2.36 -13.28 0.25
N LYS A 209 -3.28 -13.47 -0.68
CA LYS A 209 -3.06 -13.09 -2.08
C LYS A 209 -2.81 -11.58 -2.18
N VAL A 210 -2.17 -11.15 -3.27
CA VAL A 210 -2.05 -9.73 -3.63
C VAL A 210 -3.43 -9.15 -3.90
N GLY A 211 -3.64 -7.91 -3.51
CA GLY A 211 -4.88 -7.15 -3.67
C GLY A 211 -5.52 -6.78 -2.34
N PHE A 212 -5.86 -5.51 -2.21
CA PHE A 212 -6.49 -4.90 -1.04
C PHE A 212 -7.63 -5.75 -0.47
N VAL A 213 -8.54 -6.24 -1.33
CA VAL A 213 -9.68 -7.07 -0.90
C VAL A 213 -9.23 -8.34 -0.18
N ASN A 214 -8.14 -8.97 -0.65
CA ASN A 214 -7.61 -10.19 -0.04
C ASN A 214 -7.00 -9.92 1.34
N VAL A 215 -6.25 -8.82 1.48
CA VAL A 215 -5.69 -8.38 2.78
C VAL A 215 -6.82 -8.07 3.76
N ARG A 216 -7.82 -7.33 3.31
CA ARG A 216 -9.01 -7.00 4.10
C ARG A 216 -9.79 -8.24 4.55
N GLU A 217 -10.04 -9.19 3.64
CA GLU A 217 -10.70 -10.46 3.98
C GLU A 217 -9.89 -11.28 4.98
N GLY A 218 -8.56 -11.32 4.82
CA GLY A 218 -7.66 -11.95 5.79
C GLY A 218 -7.79 -11.34 7.18
N LEU A 219 -7.83 -10.02 7.26
CA LEU A 219 -8.03 -9.31 8.53
C LEU A 219 -9.40 -9.61 9.15
N LEU A 220 -10.48 -9.52 8.38
CA LEU A 220 -11.85 -9.78 8.85
C LEU A 220 -11.99 -11.19 9.42
N LYS A 221 -11.50 -12.22 8.69
CA LYS A 221 -11.61 -13.63 9.08
C LYS A 221 -10.84 -13.97 10.36
N ASN A 222 -9.78 -13.20 10.68
CA ASN A 222 -8.87 -13.49 11.78
C ASN A 222 -8.84 -12.40 12.86
N ASN A 223 -9.79 -11.46 12.83
CA ASN A 223 -9.82 -10.31 13.73
C ASN A 223 -8.46 -9.60 13.82
N GLY A 224 -7.78 -9.46 12.65
CA GLY A 224 -6.48 -8.80 12.56
C GLY A 224 -6.59 -7.31 12.82
N ILE A 225 -5.51 -6.69 13.34
CA ILE A 225 -5.55 -5.29 13.73
C ILE A 225 -5.22 -4.34 12.58
N MET A 226 -4.31 -4.77 11.70
CA MET A 226 -3.94 -4.05 10.50
C MET A 226 -3.31 -4.98 9.46
N GLY A 227 -3.19 -4.53 8.23
CA GLY A 227 -2.46 -5.21 7.18
C GLY A 227 -2.04 -4.25 6.08
N GLY A 228 -1.17 -4.72 5.19
CA GLY A 228 -0.68 -3.87 4.11
C GLY A 228 -0.12 -4.64 2.92
N GLU A 229 0.16 -3.88 1.89
CA GLU A 229 0.64 -4.33 0.59
C GLU A 229 1.83 -3.52 0.08
N LEU A 230 2.56 -4.08 -0.89
CA LEU A 230 3.63 -3.37 -1.59
C LEU A 230 3.12 -2.19 -2.45
N SER A 231 1.83 -2.15 -2.72
CA SER A 231 1.16 -1.06 -3.44
C SER A 231 0.93 0.20 -2.61
N GLY A 232 1.28 0.18 -1.30
CA GLY A 232 1.12 1.32 -0.39
C GLY A 232 -0.25 1.42 0.29
N HIS A 233 -1.13 0.42 0.13
CA HIS A 233 -2.38 0.32 0.88
C HIS A 233 -2.13 -0.27 2.25
N TYR A 234 -2.66 0.36 3.29
CA TYR A 234 -2.62 -0.12 4.67
C TYR A 234 -4.02 -0.07 5.26
N CYS A 235 -4.55 -1.25 5.60
CA CYS A 235 -5.89 -1.43 6.17
C CYS A 235 -5.83 -1.47 7.68
N PHE A 236 -6.81 -0.88 8.35
CA PHE A 236 -6.87 -0.81 9.80
C PHE A 236 -8.21 -1.33 10.30
N ARG A 237 -8.20 -2.24 11.30
CA ARG A 237 -9.44 -2.78 11.92
C ARG A 237 -10.35 -1.64 12.39
N ASP A 238 -9.78 -0.68 13.11
CA ASP A 238 -10.52 0.41 13.72
C ASP A 238 -10.90 1.52 12.70
N ASN A 239 -10.52 1.34 11.42
CA ASN A 239 -11.04 2.04 10.25
C ASN A 239 -11.96 1.12 9.42
N TYR A 240 -12.77 0.31 10.06
CA TYR A 240 -13.71 -0.63 9.40
C TYR A 240 -13.03 -1.62 8.45
N TYR A 241 -11.76 -1.97 8.72
CA TYR A 241 -10.90 -2.77 7.84
C TYR A 241 -10.68 -2.15 6.46
N LEU A 242 -10.84 -0.85 6.32
CA LEU A 242 -10.54 -0.10 5.10
C LEU A 242 -9.13 0.49 5.19
N ASP A 243 -8.57 0.75 4.01
CA ASP A 243 -7.31 1.45 3.87
C ASP A 243 -7.45 2.95 4.11
N SER A 244 -6.35 3.58 4.46
CA SER A 244 -6.26 5.03 4.60
C SER A 244 -4.81 5.48 4.62
N GLY A 245 -4.40 6.22 3.60
CA GLY A 245 -3.10 6.88 3.57
C GLY A 245 -2.95 7.91 4.70
N MET A 246 -4.04 8.64 5.03
CA MET A 246 -4.00 9.64 6.10
C MET A 246 -3.79 9.05 7.49
N ILE A 247 -4.40 7.91 7.81
CA ILE A 247 -4.14 7.20 9.08
C ILE A 247 -2.71 6.68 9.09
N GLY A 248 -2.25 6.10 7.97
CA GLY A 248 -0.86 5.66 7.82
C GLY A 248 0.14 6.79 8.03
N PHE A 249 -0.11 7.97 7.44
CA PHE A 249 0.69 9.19 7.60
C PHE A 249 0.84 9.58 9.08
N LEU A 250 -0.26 9.69 9.81
CA LEU A 250 -0.25 10.10 11.21
C LEU A 250 0.48 9.08 12.11
N ILE A 251 0.24 7.79 11.88
CA ILE A 251 0.93 6.73 12.64
C ILE A 251 2.43 6.72 12.34
N LEU A 252 2.83 6.93 11.08
CA LEU A 252 4.25 7.01 10.70
C LEU A 252 4.93 8.20 11.40
N LEU A 253 4.30 9.36 11.47
CA LEU A 253 4.84 10.49 12.24
C LEU A 253 5.09 10.11 13.70
N GLN A 254 4.15 9.44 14.35
CA GLN A 254 4.30 9.06 15.75
C GLN A 254 5.35 7.96 15.95
N ILE A 255 5.37 6.89 15.12
CA ILE A 255 6.33 5.80 15.32
C ILE A 255 7.76 6.24 14.99
N ILE A 256 7.98 7.03 13.94
CA ILE A 256 9.29 7.58 13.61
C ILE A 256 9.79 8.49 14.75
N SER A 257 8.89 9.25 15.38
CA SER A 257 9.24 10.05 16.56
C SER A 257 9.79 9.22 17.72
N GLN A 258 9.34 7.99 17.87
CA GLN A 258 9.74 7.08 18.95
C GLN A 258 11.06 6.35 18.65
N GLU A 259 11.41 6.19 17.38
CA GLU A 259 12.64 5.46 16.98
C GLU A 259 13.94 6.23 17.30
N HIS A 260 13.88 7.56 17.45
CA HIS A 260 15.06 8.42 17.71
C HIS A 260 16.21 8.24 16.70
N LYS A 261 15.91 7.85 15.48
CA LYS A 261 16.83 7.58 14.38
C LYS A 261 16.36 8.27 13.11
N LYS A 262 17.24 8.43 12.14
CA LYS A 262 16.89 8.81 10.78
C LYS A 262 16.09 7.69 10.11
N VAL A 263 15.27 8.06 9.14
CA VAL A 263 14.44 7.08 8.41
C VAL A 263 15.32 6.07 7.68
N SER A 264 16.42 6.50 7.06
CA SER A 264 17.37 5.59 6.39
C SER A 264 17.99 4.57 7.33
N GLU A 265 18.29 4.93 8.58
CA GLU A 265 18.83 4.01 9.61
C GLU A 265 17.78 2.96 10.00
N ILE A 266 16.52 3.39 10.17
CA ILE A 266 15.39 2.47 10.45
C ILE A 266 15.21 1.49 9.29
N VAL A 267 15.26 1.99 8.05
CA VAL A 267 15.16 1.17 6.84
C VAL A 267 16.29 0.13 6.80
N GLN A 268 17.51 0.53 7.08
CA GLN A 268 18.66 -0.37 7.10
C GLN A 268 18.50 -1.51 8.12
N GLU A 269 18.03 -1.18 9.33
CA GLU A 269 17.80 -2.19 10.40
C GLU A 269 16.69 -3.19 10.06
N MET A 270 15.69 -2.76 9.29
CA MET A 270 14.55 -3.59 8.90
C MET A 270 14.75 -4.30 7.55
N SER A 271 15.80 -3.97 6.78
CA SER A 271 16.09 -4.58 5.47
C SER A 271 17.02 -5.77 5.64
N LEU A 272 16.49 -6.91 6.10
CA LEU A 272 17.28 -8.10 6.39
C LEU A 272 17.72 -8.85 5.12
N TYR A 273 17.05 -8.65 4.00
CA TYR A 273 17.27 -9.36 2.74
C TYR A 273 17.38 -8.40 1.55
N ALA A 274 18.08 -8.85 0.52
CA ALA A 274 18.10 -8.20 -0.78
C ALA A 274 16.86 -8.61 -1.59
N LYS A 275 16.02 -7.65 -2.00
CA LYS A 275 14.77 -7.92 -2.71
C LYS A 275 14.67 -7.08 -3.97
N SER A 276 14.23 -7.72 -5.08
CA SER A 276 13.98 -7.03 -6.35
C SER A 276 12.76 -6.12 -6.28
N SER A 277 12.70 -5.15 -7.19
CA SER A 277 11.41 -4.60 -7.62
C SER A 277 10.61 -5.69 -8.35
N GLU A 278 9.30 -5.50 -8.51
CA GLU A 278 8.48 -6.38 -9.34
C GLU A 278 8.90 -6.25 -10.80
N ILE A 279 9.11 -7.37 -11.48
CA ILE A 279 9.55 -7.44 -12.86
C ILE A 279 8.40 -7.97 -13.71
N ASN A 280 8.03 -7.22 -14.73
CA ASN A 280 6.91 -7.54 -15.62
C ASN A 280 7.39 -8.20 -16.91
N PHE A 281 6.63 -9.21 -17.37
CA PHE A 281 6.85 -9.89 -18.64
C PHE A 281 5.55 -9.93 -19.43
N GLU A 282 5.60 -9.51 -20.69
CA GLU A 282 4.49 -9.65 -21.62
C GLU A 282 4.51 -11.09 -22.19
N ILE A 283 3.64 -11.94 -21.69
CA ILE A 283 3.59 -13.37 -22.03
C ILE A 283 2.19 -13.75 -22.50
N VAL A 284 2.10 -14.32 -23.70
CA VAL A 284 0.84 -14.77 -24.30
C VAL A 284 0.29 -15.99 -23.57
N ASN A 285 1.13 -17.01 -23.36
CA ASN A 285 0.74 -18.26 -22.68
C ASN A 285 1.27 -18.33 -21.26
N LYS A 286 0.60 -17.63 -20.34
CA LYS A 286 1.00 -17.54 -18.91
C LYS A 286 1.00 -18.89 -18.23
N GLU A 287 0.01 -19.76 -18.52
CA GLU A 287 -0.12 -21.08 -17.89
C GLU A 287 1.04 -22.01 -18.28
N GLU A 288 1.47 -22.00 -19.52
CA GLU A 288 2.62 -22.79 -19.97
C GLU A 288 3.88 -22.40 -19.21
N VAL A 289 4.16 -21.09 -19.09
CA VAL A 289 5.33 -20.60 -18.36
C VAL A 289 5.25 -20.99 -16.88
N LEU A 290 4.09 -20.85 -16.25
CA LEU A 290 3.90 -21.28 -14.87
C LEU A 290 4.13 -22.78 -14.67
N ASN A 291 3.66 -23.63 -15.60
CA ASN A 291 3.91 -25.06 -15.57
C ASN A 291 5.40 -25.41 -15.75
N LYS A 292 6.10 -24.77 -16.69
CA LYS A 292 7.55 -24.92 -16.85
C LYS A 292 8.33 -24.52 -15.58
N ILE A 293 7.92 -23.44 -14.90
CA ILE A 293 8.50 -23.01 -13.61
C ILE A 293 8.27 -24.09 -12.54
N LYS A 294 7.06 -24.60 -12.43
CA LYS A 294 6.68 -25.63 -11.47
C LYS A 294 7.55 -26.88 -11.62
N GLU A 295 7.80 -27.30 -12.83
CA GLU A 295 8.62 -28.49 -13.15
C GLU A 295 10.12 -28.20 -12.89
N LYS A 296 10.65 -27.09 -13.40
CA LYS A 296 12.08 -26.75 -13.30
C LYS A 296 12.53 -26.57 -11.83
N TYR A 297 11.70 -25.98 -11.00
CA TYR A 297 12.02 -25.67 -9.61
C TYR A 297 11.27 -26.60 -8.63
N ALA A 298 11.02 -27.85 -9.03
CA ALA A 298 10.34 -28.87 -8.22
C ALA A 298 11.13 -29.30 -6.98
N ASP A 299 12.44 -29.04 -6.94
CA ASP A 299 13.33 -29.26 -5.81
C ASP A 299 13.18 -28.23 -4.68
N GLY A 300 12.58 -27.07 -4.96
CA GLY A 300 12.25 -26.04 -3.98
C GLY A 300 10.90 -26.28 -3.30
N LYS A 301 10.69 -25.66 -2.14
CA LYS A 301 9.38 -25.70 -1.47
C LYS A 301 8.40 -24.80 -2.20
N GLN A 302 7.40 -25.40 -2.83
CA GLN A 302 6.39 -24.70 -3.63
C GLN A 302 5.14 -24.36 -2.82
N ASP A 303 4.60 -23.16 -3.03
CA ASP A 303 3.35 -22.64 -2.48
C ASP A 303 2.54 -21.96 -3.59
N TYR A 304 1.24 -22.21 -3.61
CA TYR A 304 0.32 -21.79 -4.67
C TYR A 304 -0.75 -20.81 -4.19
N LEU A 305 -0.47 -20.06 -3.13
CA LEU A 305 -1.41 -19.07 -2.60
C LEU A 305 -1.75 -18.00 -3.65
N ASP A 306 -0.71 -17.49 -4.36
CA ASP A 306 -0.89 -16.47 -5.41
C ASP A 306 0.17 -16.68 -6.51
N GLY A 307 -0.21 -17.32 -7.61
CA GLY A 307 0.74 -17.84 -8.58
C GLY A 307 1.57 -18.98 -8.00
N ILE A 308 2.86 -18.98 -8.27
CA ILE A 308 3.81 -19.97 -7.76
C ILE A 308 4.89 -19.24 -6.95
N THR A 309 4.97 -19.53 -5.67
CA THR A 309 6.11 -19.16 -4.84
C THR A 309 7.00 -20.39 -4.67
N VAL A 310 8.31 -20.25 -4.94
CA VAL A 310 9.29 -21.29 -4.69
C VAL A 310 10.30 -20.78 -3.68
N GLU A 311 10.47 -21.53 -2.60
CA GLU A 311 11.33 -21.16 -1.48
C GLU A 311 12.50 -22.13 -1.35
N TYR A 312 13.72 -21.58 -1.31
CA TYR A 312 14.97 -22.24 -0.96
C TYR A 312 15.51 -21.68 0.36
N LYS A 313 16.61 -22.25 0.84
CA LYS A 313 17.21 -21.86 2.13
C LYS A 313 17.63 -20.38 2.14
N SER A 314 18.25 -19.90 1.04
CA SER A 314 18.89 -18.57 0.97
C SER A 314 18.20 -17.59 0.02
N TRP A 315 17.14 -18.01 -0.66
CA TRP A 315 16.40 -17.18 -1.59
C TRP A 315 15.00 -17.73 -1.85
N TRP A 316 14.12 -16.91 -2.36
CA TRP A 316 12.81 -17.30 -2.87
C TRP A 316 12.37 -16.41 -4.01
N PHE A 317 11.42 -16.89 -4.78
CA PHE A 317 10.76 -16.08 -5.80
C PHE A 317 9.28 -16.41 -5.88
N ASN A 318 8.52 -15.45 -6.43
CA ASN A 318 7.11 -15.64 -6.78
C ASN A 318 6.91 -15.23 -8.25
N VAL A 319 6.20 -16.05 -9.00
CA VAL A 319 5.71 -15.73 -10.34
C VAL A 319 4.21 -15.84 -10.35
N ARG A 320 3.53 -14.77 -10.75
CA ARG A 320 2.07 -14.71 -10.77
C ARG A 320 1.54 -14.01 -12.02
N ALA A 321 0.37 -14.40 -12.47
CA ALA A 321 -0.35 -13.68 -13.50
C ALA A 321 -0.96 -12.40 -12.94
N SER A 322 -0.82 -11.27 -13.65
CA SER A 322 -1.61 -10.08 -13.34
C SER A 322 -3.09 -10.36 -13.60
N GLN A 323 -3.95 -9.86 -12.72
CA GLN A 323 -5.40 -10.01 -12.86
C GLN A 323 -6.01 -8.94 -13.80
N THR A 324 -5.31 -7.81 -13.97
CA THR A 324 -5.79 -6.64 -14.71
C THR A 324 -5.07 -6.41 -16.04
N GLU A 325 -3.91 -7.04 -16.23
CA GLU A 325 -3.03 -6.82 -17.38
C GLU A 325 -2.55 -8.15 -17.97
N PRO A 326 -2.20 -8.22 -19.26
CA PRO A 326 -1.68 -9.43 -19.88
C PRO A 326 -0.21 -9.73 -19.53
N LEU A 327 0.14 -9.61 -18.23
CA LEU A 327 1.51 -9.71 -17.73
C LEU A 327 1.69 -10.91 -16.77
N LEU A 328 2.88 -11.50 -16.77
CA LEU A 328 3.45 -12.23 -15.64
C LEU A 328 4.34 -11.30 -14.83
N ARG A 329 4.28 -11.44 -13.51
CA ARG A 329 5.03 -10.63 -12.55
C ARG A 329 5.93 -11.51 -11.71
N LEU A 330 7.21 -11.16 -11.66
CA LEU A 330 8.24 -11.86 -10.90
C LEU A 330 8.73 -10.98 -9.75
N THR A 331 8.77 -11.55 -8.56
CA THR A 331 9.42 -10.97 -7.36
C THR A 331 10.45 -11.96 -6.84
N ILE A 332 11.65 -11.49 -6.51
CA ILE A 332 12.76 -12.32 -5.99
C ILE A 332 13.30 -11.68 -4.72
N GLU A 333 13.67 -12.49 -3.75
CA GLU A 333 14.40 -12.08 -2.56
C GLU A 333 15.47 -13.10 -2.23
N ALA A 334 16.64 -12.63 -1.78
CA ALA A 334 17.79 -13.47 -1.44
C ALA A 334 18.52 -12.90 -0.22
N ASP A 335 19.31 -13.74 0.45
CA ASP A 335 20.13 -13.36 1.62
C ASP A 335 21.18 -12.29 1.26
N THR A 336 21.69 -12.30 0.02
CA THR A 336 22.70 -11.34 -0.44
C THR A 336 22.31 -10.69 -1.77
N ARG A 337 22.91 -9.54 -2.05
CA ARG A 337 22.72 -8.81 -3.31
C ARG A 337 23.24 -9.61 -4.50
N ASP A 338 24.41 -10.24 -4.38
CA ASP A 338 25.02 -11.02 -5.46
C ASP A 338 24.13 -12.21 -5.85
N LEU A 339 23.60 -12.94 -4.86
CA LEU A 339 22.68 -14.04 -5.09
C LEU A 339 21.37 -13.55 -5.74
N LEU A 340 20.84 -12.40 -5.32
CA LEU A 340 19.68 -11.82 -5.94
C LEU A 340 19.91 -11.54 -7.43
N GLU A 341 21.03 -10.93 -7.77
CA GLU A 341 21.38 -10.58 -9.17
C GLU A 341 21.59 -11.83 -10.03
N GLU A 342 22.27 -12.86 -9.49
CA GLU A 342 22.41 -14.17 -10.13
C GLU A 342 21.03 -14.78 -10.45
N LYS A 343 20.16 -14.90 -9.45
CA LYS A 343 18.85 -15.53 -9.60
C LYS A 343 17.89 -14.70 -10.47
N GLN A 344 18.03 -13.38 -10.43
CA GLN A 344 17.28 -12.50 -11.31
C GLN A 344 17.65 -12.70 -12.77
N LYS A 345 18.93 -12.87 -13.09
CA LYS A 345 19.41 -13.16 -14.45
C LYS A 345 18.92 -14.53 -14.92
N GLU A 346 19.03 -15.56 -14.05
CA GLU A 346 18.57 -16.92 -14.33
C GLU A 346 17.08 -16.94 -14.67
N LEU A 347 16.23 -16.39 -13.79
CA LEU A 347 14.78 -16.40 -13.94
C LEU A 347 14.31 -15.57 -15.13
N LYS A 348 14.90 -14.39 -15.37
CA LYS A 348 14.60 -13.57 -16.55
C LYS A 348 14.88 -14.32 -17.85
N SER A 349 16.03 -15.00 -17.93
CA SER A 349 16.38 -15.80 -19.13
C SER A 349 15.41 -16.96 -19.30
N PHE A 350 15.01 -17.63 -18.24
CA PHE A 350 14.08 -18.75 -18.28
C PHE A 350 12.66 -18.36 -18.69
N ILE A 351 12.14 -17.24 -18.19
CA ILE A 351 10.78 -16.78 -18.47
C ILE A 351 10.64 -16.26 -19.91
N ASN A 352 11.71 -15.70 -20.49
CA ASN A 352 11.72 -15.16 -21.86
C ASN A 352 11.94 -16.24 -22.95
N ASN A 353 12.33 -17.46 -22.58
CA ASN A 353 12.53 -18.61 -23.49
C ASN A 353 11.38 -19.62 -23.37
#